data_c40af882c04265a0950108f191428685
#
_entry.id   c40af882c04265a0950108f191428685
#
_cell.length_a   1.000
_cell.length_b   1.000
_cell.length_c   1.000
_cell.angle_alpha   90.00
_cell.angle_beta   90.00
_cell.angle_gamma   90.00
#
_symmetry.space_group_name_H-M   'P 1'
#
loop_
_entity.id
_entity.type
_entity.pdbx_description
1 polymer ?
#
loop_
_entity_poly.entity_id
_entity_poly.type
_entity_poly.pdbx_seq_one_letter_code
_entity_poly.pdbx_strand_id
1 'polypeptide(L)'
;MPTPSNPASRARRGVLTRLAALLGAAALPATAQERYPAKPVTLVVPQAAGGANDAIARVLAQRLTEQLGQTVVVDNRPGAGGTLATAATARARPDGYTLLVTADSAQVTSPALYKNPGFDPVKDFEPVAPIATAGYVLVAHPSFPAKNVAELIALARPRPGEYAIASAGNGTLNHLIGEMLQKDAGIRLQHIPYKGSAAAATDVVGGQVPLSVQSLPSVIAFIKTGKLKVLGVVNEKRVAVLPDAPTIGETLKGFGQAPWYAMFAPAGTPPAIVALLQREVVRALDHKDVVDKLAVVGCEPFKGTSAQLGALVQADLVKWARVVKETGATVD
;
A
#
# COMPACT_ATOMS: atom_id res chain seq x y z
N MET A 1 -46.27 -52.34 65.29
CA MET A 1 -47.05 -51.30 64.63
C MET A 1 -46.09 -50.36 63.85
N PRO A 2 -46.17 -50.30 62.54
CA PRO A 2 -45.28 -49.38 61.81
C PRO A 2 -45.91 -47.98 61.76
N THR A 3 -45.08 -46.95 62.02
CA THR A 3 -45.46 -45.51 61.97
C THR A 3 -45.65 -45.04 60.51
N PRO A 4 -46.66 -44.23 60.20
CA PRO A 4 -46.92 -43.75 58.85
C PRO A 4 -45.90 -42.68 58.44
N SER A 5 -45.28 -42.88 57.31
CA SER A 5 -44.35 -41.92 56.67
C SER A 5 -45.11 -40.75 56.10
N ASN A 6 -44.80 -39.53 56.52
CA ASN A 6 -45.40 -38.27 56.07
C ASN A 6 -45.12 -37.95 54.62
N PRO A 7 -46.09 -37.86 53.68
CA PRO A 7 -45.87 -37.62 52.27
C PRO A 7 -45.36 -36.19 51.93
N ALA A 8 -45.47 -35.23 52.85
CA ALA A 8 -45.01 -33.84 52.62
C ALA A 8 -43.48 -33.69 52.56
N SER A 9 -42.67 -34.64 53.05
CA SER A 9 -41.21 -34.58 53.04
C SER A 9 -40.62 -35.00 51.66
N ARG A 10 -41.35 -35.82 50.89
CA ARG A 10 -40.90 -36.26 49.55
C ARG A 10 -41.11 -35.18 48.48
N ALA A 11 -42.18 -34.40 48.58
CA ALA A 11 -42.48 -33.30 47.65
C ALA A 11 -41.46 -32.14 47.78
N ARG A 12 -41.05 -31.78 48.98
CA ARG A 12 -40.05 -30.72 49.21
C ARG A 12 -38.64 -31.07 48.68
N ARG A 13 -38.21 -32.32 48.77
CA ARG A 13 -36.91 -32.77 48.26
C ARG A 13 -36.87 -32.78 46.70
N GLY A 14 -37.98 -33.11 46.05
CA GLY A 14 -38.07 -33.11 44.56
C GLY A 14 -38.05 -31.72 43.96
N VAL A 15 -38.60 -30.70 44.64
CA VAL A 15 -38.60 -29.31 44.17
C VAL A 15 -37.21 -28.67 44.36
N LEU A 16 -36.53 -28.92 45.46
CA LEU A 16 -35.16 -28.39 45.70
C LEU A 16 -34.13 -28.98 44.73
N THR A 17 -34.24 -30.27 44.36
CA THR A 17 -33.33 -30.90 43.36
C THR A 17 -33.58 -30.38 41.95
N ARG A 18 -34.80 -30.05 41.59
CA ARG A 18 -35.13 -29.49 40.27
C ARG A 18 -34.71 -28.01 40.13
N LEU A 19 -34.76 -27.22 41.23
CA LEU A 19 -34.29 -25.84 41.26
C LEU A 19 -32.74 -25.76 41.19
N ALA A 20 -32.02 -26.69 41.83
CA ALA A 20 -30.57 -26.78 41.75
C ALA A 20 -30.07 -27.19 40.37
N ALA A 21 -30.81 -28.05 39.64
CA ALA A 21 -30.50 -28.44 38.28
C ALA A 21 -30.73 -27.30 37.24
N LEU A 22 -31.70 -26.41 37.49
CA LEU A 22 -31.95 -25.24 36.65
C LEU A 22 -30.94 -24.10 36.87
N LEU A 23 -30.37 -23.96 38.04
CA LEU A 23 -29.31 -22.98 38.34
C LEU A 23 -27.93 -23.43 37.86
N GLY A 24 -27.67 -24.72 37.66
CA GLY A 24 -26.42 -25.27 37.15
C GLY A 24 -26.27 -25.17 35.60
N ALA A 25 -27.38 -25.01 34.88
CA ALA A 25 -27.36 -24.94 33.42
C ALA A 25 -27.05 -23.53 32.83
N ALA A 26 -26.96 -22.49 33.68
CA ALA A 26 -26.75 -21.11 33.25
C ALA A 26 -25.29 -20.63 33.28
N ALA A 27 -24.35 -21.47 33.69
CA ALA A 27 -22.93 -21.14 33.66
C ALA A 27 -22.27 -21.73 32.42
N LEU A 28 -22.75 -21.35 31.23
CA LEU A 28 -21.91 -21.42 30.01
C LEU A 28 -20.75 -20.45 30.24
N PRO A 29 -19.50 -20.89 30.14
CA PRO A 29 -18.40 -19.93 30.16
C PRO A 29 -18.64 -18.95 29.03
N ALA A 30 -18.93 -17.69 29.37
CA ALA A 30 -18.78 -16.61 28.41
C ALA A 30 -17.31 -16.69 27.98
N THR A 31 -17.07 -17.27 26.80
CA THR A 31 -15.76 -17.16 26.15
C THR A 31 -15.55 -15.66 26.03
N ALA A 32 -14.76 -15.11 26.92
CA ALA A 32 -14.31 -13.73 26.83
C ALA A 32 -13.66 -13.63 25.44
N GLN A 33 -14.35 -13.00 24.52
CA GLN A 33 -13.84 -12.77 23.16
C GLN A 33 -12.56 -11.98 23.37
N GLU A 34 -11.41 -12.65 23.19
CA GLU A 34 -10.10 -12.01 23.39
C GLU A 34 -10.12 -10.67 22.68
N ARG A 35 -9.86 -9.62 23.41
CA ARG A 35 -9.93 -8.25 22.89
C ARG A 35 -8.86 -8.10 21.79
N TYR A 36 -9.28 -8.05 20.55
CA TYR A 36 -8.36 -7.79 19.43
C TYR A 36 -7.86 -6.33 19.46
N PRO A 37 -6.55 -6.08 19.27
CA PRO A 37 -5.47 -7.06 19.22
C PRO A 37 -4.95 -7.44 20.62
N ALA A 38 -4.65 -8.74 20.84
CA ALA A 38 -4.04 -9.27 22.07
C ALA A 38 -2.54 -9.56 21.94
N LYS A 39 -1.99 -9.47 20.73
CA LYS A 39 -0.58 -9.73 20.38
C LYS A 39 -0.13 -8.75 19.27
N PRO A 40 1.17 -8.65 18.96
CA PRO A 40 1.67 -7.77 17.92
C PRO A 40 1.01 -8.00 16.56
N VAL A 41 0.76 -6.91 15.83
CA VAL A 41 0.22 -6.89 14.46
C VAL A 41 1.36 -6.64 13.48
N THR A 42 1.43 -7.40 12.40
CA THR A 42 2.44 -7.26 11.35
C THR A 42 1.85 -6.59 10.12
N LEU A 43 2.45 -5.48 9.70
CA LEU A 43 2.21 -4.83 8.43
C LEU A 43 3.24 -5.33 7.41
N VAL A 44 2.83 -6.23 6.54
CA VAL A 44 3.65 -6.71 5.43
C VAL A 44 3.71 -5.62 4.37
N VAL A 45 4.91 -5.22 3.99
CA VAL A 45 5.20 -4.24 2.94
C VAL A 45 5.90 -4.96 1.78
N PRO A 46 5.28 -5.05 0.58
CA PRO A 46 5.79 -5.88 -0.51
C PRO A 46 6.97 -5.24 -1.28
N GLN A 47 7.63 -4.26 -0.69
CA GLN A 47 8.75 -3.53 -1.29
C GLN A 47 9.91 -3.35 -0.31
N ALA A 48 11.09 -3.04 -0.86
CA ALA A 48 12.28 -2.80 -0.06
C ALA A 48 12.12 -1.58 0.85
N ALA A 49 12.82 -1.60 1.98
CA ALA A 49 12.90 -0.47 2.89
C ALA A 49 13.42 0.81 2.20
N GLY A 50 13.02 1.98 2.69
CA GLY A 50 13.39 3.29 2.14
C GLY A 50 12.55 3.76 0.95
N GLY A 51 11.57 2.97 0.49
CA GLY A 51 10.58 3.39 -0.48
C GLY A 51 9.34 4.04 0.16
N ALA A 52 8.42 4.54 -0.68
CA ALA A 52 7.19 5.19 -0.21
C ALA A 52 6.34 4.27 0.67
N ASN A 53 6.15 3.00 0.29
CA ASN A 53 5.40 2.03 1.09
C ASN A 53 5.96 1.87 2.50
N ASP A 54 7.29 1.77 2.62
CA ASP A 54 7.98 1.64 3.90
C ASP A 54 7.79 2.89 4.76
N ALA A 55 8.01 4.08 4.19
CA ALA A 55 7.83 5.35 4.89
C ALA A 55 6.39 5.52 5.42
N ILE A 56 5.38 5.27 4.58
CA ILE A 56 3.96 5.35 4.94
C ILE A 56 3.61 4.30 6.01
N ALA A 57 4.05 3.05 5.82
CA ALA A 57 3.78 1.98 6.77
C ALA A 57 4.38 2.26 8.16
N ARG A 58 5.59 2.83 8.25
CA ARG A 58 6.23 3.17 9.52
C ARG A 58 5.53 4.32 10.24
N VAL A 59 5.12 5.37 9.51
CA VAL A 59 4.33 6.47 10.08
C VAL A 59 3.02 5.94 10.66
N LEU A 60 2.33 5.08 9.92
CA LEU A 60 1.08 4.48 10.35
C LEU A 60 1.28 3.51 11.52
N ALA A 61 2.28 2.62 11.46
CA ALA A 61 2.58 1.62 12.49
C ALA A 61 2.86 2.27 13.85
N GLN A 62 3.64 3.36 13.88
CA GLN A 62 3.90 4.10 15.09
C GLN A 62 2.58 4.56 15.75
N ARG A 63 1.70 5.18 14.97
CA ARG A 63 0.43 5.70 15.49
C ARG A 63 -0.55 4.60 15.88
N LEU A 64 -0.65 3.55 15.08
CA LEU A 64 -1.50 2.40 15.41
C LEU A 64 -1.03 1.67 16.67
N THR A 65 0.28 1.60 16.95
CA THR A 65 0.82 1.03 18.19
C THR A 65 0.24 1.75 19.42
N GLU A 66 0.21 3.09 19.39
CA GLU A 66 -0.36 3.89 20.47
C GLU A 66 -1.88 3.69 20.60
N GLN A 67 -2.59 3.68 19.46
CA GLN A 67 -4.05 3.59 19.44
C GLN A 67 -4.58 2.21 19.83
N LEU A 68 -3.91 1.15 19.40
CA LEU A 68 -4.32 -0.23 19.64
C LEU A 68 -3.79 -0.80 20.95
N GLY A 69 -2.78 -0.15 21.57
CA GLY A 69 -2.12 -0.64 22.78
C GLY A 69 -1.33 -1.93 22.57
N GLN A 70 -0.99 -2.25 21.31
CA GLN A 70 -0.20 -3.41 20.91
C GLN A 70 0.82 -3.01 19.86
N THR A 71 2.01 -3.62 19.90
CA THR A 71 3.07 -3.33 18.94
C THR A 71 2.60 -3.61 17.50
N VAL A 72 2.80 -2.64 16.60
CA VAL A 72 2.59 -2.80 15.16
C VAL A 72 3.95 -2.78 14.47
N VAL A 73 4.32 -3.87 13.81
CA VAL A 73 5.64 -4.09 13.21
C VAL A 73 5.54 -4.00 11.68
N VAL A 74 6.49 -3.31 11.05
CA VAL A 74 6.62 -3.27 9.59
C VAL A 74 7.60 -4.35 9.14
N ASP A 75 7.16 -5.21 8.21
CA ASP A 75 7.93 -6.31 7.65
C ASP A 75 8.06 -6.14 6.13
N ASN A 76 9.22 -5.72 5.68
CA ASN A 76 9.53 -5.50 4.27
C ASN A 76 9.91 -6.81 3.57
N ARG A 77 9.11 -7.23 2.58
CA ARG A 77 9.31 -8.46 1.79
C ARG A 77 9.32 -8.14 0.29
N PRO A 78 10.41 -7.63 -0.28
CA PRO A 78 10.49 -7.30 -1.70
C PRO A 78 10.54 -8.56 -2.59
N GLY A 79 10.14 -8.40 -3.85
CA GLY A 79 10.29 -9.44 -4.89
C GLY A 79 9.16 -9.39 -5.92
N ALA A 80 9.51 -9.61 -7.19
CA ALA A 80 8.60 -9.68 -8.34
C ALA A 80 7.56 -8.53 -8.37
N GLY A 81 8.00 -7.27 -8.31
CA GLY A 81 7.10 -6.11 -8.29
C GLY A 81 6.17 -6.03 -7.07
N GLY A 82 6.41 -6.85 -6.04
CA GLY A 82 5.59 -6.95 -4.83
C GLY A 82 4.66 -8.16 -4.80
N THR A 83 4.53 -8.91 -5.90
CA THR A 83 3.58 -10.05 -5.99
C THR A 83 3.87 -11.15 -4.99
N LEU A 84 5.15 -11.44 -4.69
CA LEU A 84 5.51 -12.53 -3.76
C LEU A 84 4.95 -12.29 -2.36
N ALA A 85 5.14 -11.11 -1.80
CA ALA A 85 4.66 -10.79 -0.46
C ALA A 85 3.14 -10.58 -0.43
N THR A 86 2.55 -10.00 -1.49
CA THR A 86 1.10 -9.87 -1.64
C THR A 86 0.43 -11.25 -1.66
N ALA A 87 0.93 -12.19 -2.47
CA ALA A 87 0.43 -13.55 -2.51
C ALA A 87 0.66 -14.34 -1.21
N ALA A 88 1.76 -14.09 -0.50
CA ALA A 88 2.00 -14.68 0.82
C ALA A 88 1.01 -14.15 1.87
N THR A 89 0.69 -12.85 1.82
CA THR A 89 -0.30 -12.24 2.73
C THR A 89 -1.71 -12.73 2.44
N ALA A 90 -2.09 -12.89 1.17
CA ALA A 90 -3.37 -13.46 0.77
C ALA A 90 -3.64 -14.83 1.41
N ARG A 91 -2.59 -15.63 1.61
CA ARG A 91 -2.65 -16.96 2.24
C ARG A 91 -2.42 -16.97 3.76
N ALA A 92 -2.23 -15.81 4.38
CA ALA A 92 -2.08 -15.72 5.82
C ALA A 92 -3.41 -16.00 6.54
N ARG A 93 -3.34 -16.29 7.85
CA ARG A 93 -4.55 -16.50 8.64
C ARG A 93 -5.40 -15.22 8.66
N PRO A 94 -6.72 -15.32 8.44
CA PRO A 94 -7.61 -14.16 8.43
C PRO A 94 -8.01 -13.75 9.85
N ASP A 95 -7.02 -13.57 10.72
CA ASP A 95 -7.19 -13.22 12.15
C ASP A 95 -6.86 -11.75 12.46
N GLY A 96 -6.52 -10.96 11.43
CA GLY A 96 -6.19 -9.54 11.56
C GLY A 96 -4.76 -9.24 12.03
N TYR A 97 -3.93 -10.25 12.32
CA TYR A 97 -2.57 -10.03 12.81
C TYR A 97 -1.50 -9.96 11.72
N THR A 98 -1.87 -10.31 10.49
CA THR A 98 -1.03 -10.12 9.31
C THR A 98 -1.82 -9.31 8.30
N LEU A 99 -1.38 -8.08 8.05
CA LEU A 99 -2.04 -7.12 7.18
C LEU A 99 -1.07 -6.72 6.07
N LEU A 100 -1.60 -6.37 4.90
CA LEU A 100 -0.82 -5.86 3.78
C LEU A 100 -0.93 -4.33 3.76
N VAL A 101 0.19 -3.62 3.73
CA VAL A 101 0.26 -2.19 3.37
C VAL A 101 0.98 -2.09 2.04
N THR A 102 0.26 -1.73 1.01
CA THR A 102 0.73 -1.82 -0.37
C THR A 102 0.34 -0.60 -1.20
N ALA A 103 1.06 -0.42 -2.31
CA ALA A 103 0.67 0.51 -3.36
C ALA A 103 -0.29 -0.16 -4.36
N ASP A 104 -0.97 0.67 -5.15
CA ASP A 104 -1.74 0.29 -6.33
C ASP A 104 -0.96 -0.66 -7.27
N SER A 105 0.32 -0.41 -7.45
CA SER A 105 1.16 -1.20 -8.36
C SER A 105 1.19 -2.69 -8.00
N ALA A 106 1.44 -3.05 -6.75
CA ALA A 106 1.48 -4.45 -6.34
C ALA A 106 0.09 -5.07 -6.25
N GLN A 107 -0.95 -4.27 -5.94
CA GLN A 107 -2.31 -4.76 -5.76
C GLN A 107 -3.07 -4.92 -7.08
N VAL A 108 -2.96 -3.95 -7.99
CA VAL A 108 -3.81 -3.92 -9.20
C VAL A 108 -3.02 -3.93 -10.51
N THR A 109 -1.78 -3.43 -10.54
CA THR A 109 -0.99 -3.39 -11.76
C THR A 109 -0.29 -4.72 -12.03
N SER A 110 0.31 -5.31 -11.01
CA SER A 110 1.00 -6.60 -11.11
C SER A 110 0.11 -7.72 -11.68
N PRO A 111 -1.18 -7.87 -11.31
CA PRO A 111 -2.07 -8.84 -11.94
C PRO A 111 -2.22 -8.70 -13.46
N ALA A 112 -2.05 -7.49 -14.00
CA ALA A 112 -2.10 -7.26 -15.44
C ALA A 112 -0.77 -7.58 -16.16
N LEU A 113 0.35 -7.58 -15.44
CA LEU A 113 1.69 -7.79 -15.98
C LEU A 113 2.18 -9.24 -15.86
N TYR A 114 1.90 -9.87 -14.73
CA TYR A 114 2.37 -11.24 -14.46
C TYR A 114 1.33 -12.26 -14.90
N LYS A 115 1.73 -13.29 -15.68
CA LYS A 115 0.84 -14.39 -16.09
C LYS A 115 0.22 -15.12 -14.88
N ASN A 116 0.96 -15.21 -13.79
CA ASN A 116 0.50 -15.81 -12.55
C ASN A 116 1.02 -15.00 -11.36
N PRO A 117 0.29 -13.97 -10.90
CA PRO A 117 0.66 -13.17 -9.74
C PRO A 117 0.56 -13.95 -8.42
N GLY A 118 -0.13 -15.10 -8.40
CA GLY A 118 -0.30 -15.96 -7.23
C GLY A 118 -1.39 -15.49 -6.26
N PHE A 119 -2.20 -14.52 -6.62
CA PHE A 119 -3.35 -14.00 -5.87
C PHE A 119 -4.38 -13.35 -6.78
N ASP A 120 -5.62 -13.28 -6.31
CA ASP A 120 -6.70 -12.48 -6.88
C ASP A 120 -6.89 -11.20 -6.04
N PRO A 121 -6.70 -10.00 -6.60
CA PRO A 121 -6.73 -8.74 -5.83
C PRO A 121 -8.09 -8.41 -5.22
N VAL A 122 -9.16 -9.04 -5.68
CA VAL A 122 -10.52 -8.82 -5.20
C VAL A 122 -10.97 -9.94 -4.26
N LYS A 123 -10.70 -11.22 -4.62
CA LYS A 123 -11.23 -12.36 -3.87
C LYS A 123 -10.39 -12.75 -2.66
N ASP A 124 -9.09 -12.49 -2.71
CA ASP A 124 -8.14 -12.96 -1.68
C ASP A 124 -7.91 -11.91 -0.58
N PHE A 125 -8.57 -10.75 -0.66
CA PHE A 125 -8.37 -9.65 0.28
C PHE A 125 -9.70 -8.99 0.72
N GLU A 126 -9.71 -8.59 2.00
CA GLU A 126 -10.66 -7.62 2.54
C GLU A 126 -10.02 -6.23 2.48
N PRO A 127 -10.58 -5.26 1.75
CA PRO A 127 -10.15 -3.87 1.82
C PRO A 127 -10.36 -3.32 3.23
N VAL A 128 -9.30 -2.72 3.82
CA VAL A 128 -9.42 -2.09 5.15
C VAL A 128 -9.62 -0.59 5.02
N ALA A 129 -8.62 0.12 4.51
CA ALA A 129 -8.70 1.56 4.30
C ALA A 129 -7.65 2.05 3.29
N PRO A 130 -7.94 3.08 2.48
CA PRO A 130 -6.91 3.87 1.85
C PRO A 130 -6.12 4.63 2.93
N ILE A 131 -4.82 4.90 2.66
CA ILE A 131 -3.92 5.52 3.65
C ILE A 131 -3.37 6.84 3.15
N ALA A 132 -2.78 6.83 1.95
CA ALA A 132 -2.12 8.00 1.40
C ALA A 132 -2.10 7.98 -0.12
N THR A 133 -1.92 9.16 -0.71
CA THR A 133 -1.38 9.32 -2.07
C THR A 133 0.06 9.81 -1.96
N ALA A 134 0.90 9.49 -2.95
CA ALA A 134 2.25 10.04 -3.01
C ALA A 134 2.48 10.76 -4.33
N GLY A 135 3.29 11.80 -4.28
CA GLY A 135 3.82 12.40 -5.49
C GLY A 135 4.80 11.45 -6.18
N TYR A 136 4.76 11.42 -7.50
CA TYR A 136 5.78 10.80 -8.32
C TYR A 136 6.43 11.84 -9.21
N VAL A 137 7.71 11.66 -9.47
CA VAL A 137 8.53 12.63 -10.22
C VAL A 137 9.44 11.90 -11.20
N LEU A 138 9.63 12.50 -12.36
CA LEU A 138 10.73 12.21 -13.24
C LEU A 138 11.92 13.06 -12.80
N VAL A 139 12.96 12.42 -12.31
CA VAL A 139 14.19 13.07 -11.85
C VAL A 139 15.37 12.76 -12.76
N ALA A 140 16.36 13.64 -12.72
CA ALA A 140 17.61 13.49 -13.41
C ALA A 140 18.80 13.82 -12.49
N HIS A 141 19.98 13.26 -12.81
CA HIS A 141 21.23 13.74 -12.28
C HIS A 141 21.45 15.21 -12.67
N PRO A 142 22.03 16.07 -11.83
CA PRO A 142 22.20 17.50 -12.12
C PRO A 142 22.95 17.80 -13.42
N SER A 143 23.92 16.96 -13.82
CA SER A 143 24.68 17.13 -15.08
C SER A 143 23.91 16.74 -16.33
N PHE A 144 22.74 16.09 -16.23
CA PHE A 144 21.95 15.74 -17.41
C PHE A 144 21.48 17.02 -18.14
N PRO A 145 21.57 17.11 -19.47
CA PRO A 145 21.35 18.40 -20.18
C PRO A 145 19.93 18.95 -20.06
N ALA A 146 18.89 18.09 -20.09
CA ALA A 146 17.50 18.54 -20.03
C ALA A 146 17.10 19.07 -18.64
N LYS A 147 16.30 20.13 -18.62
CA LYS A 147 15.78 20.78 -17.40
C LYS A 147 14.29 20.52 -17.18
N ASN A 148 13.59 20.02 -18.18
CA ASN A 148 12.15 19.72 -18.17
C ASN A 148 11.83 18.60 -19.17
N VAL A 149 10.57 18.16 -19.20
CA VAL A 149 10.11 17.07 -20.09
C VAL A 149 10.23 17.44 -21.56
N ALA A 150 9.96 18.69 -21.95
CA ALA A 150 10.04 19.12 -23.34
C ALA A 150 11.49 19.04 -23.87
N GLU A 151 12.46 19.47 -23.06
CA GLU A 151 13.89 19.35 -23.38
C GLU A 151 14.36 17.90 -23.42
N LEU A 152 13.87 17.04 -22.51
CA LEU A 152 14.15 15.60 -22.57
C LEU A 152 13.65 14.99 -23.87
N ILE A 153 12.43 15.30 -24.28
CA ILE A 153 11.85 14.81 -25.53
C ILE A 153 12.69 15.25 -26.75
N ALA A 154 13.04 16.53 -26.80
CA ALA A 154 13.88 17.06 -27.87
C ALA A 154 15.26 16.39 -27.95
N LEU A 155 15.84 16.08 -26.78
CA LEU A 155 17.15 15.44 -26.67
C LEU A 155 17.10 13.95 -27.04
N ALA A 156 16.07 13.21 -26.58
CA ALA A 156 16.01 11.76 -26.72
C ALA A 156 15.43 11.31 -28.07
N ARG A 157 14.53 12.10 -28.67
CA ARG A 157 13.88 11.73 -29.94
C ARG A 157 14.85 11.40 -31.10
N PRO A 158 15.90 12.20 -31.35
CA PRO A 158 16.88 11.88 -32.40
C PRO A 158 17.86 10.77 -32.00
N ARG A 159 17.83 10.29 -30.79
CA ARG A 159 18.80 9.35 -30.19
C ARG A 159 18.12 8.19 -29.48
N PRO A 160 17.33 7.36 -30.17
CA PRO A 160 16.52 6.31 -29.54
C PRO A 160 17.40 5.29 -28.82
N GLY A 161 17.12 5.09 -27.51
CA GLY A 161 17.84 4.14 -26.64
C GLY A 161 19.20 4.60 -26.11
N GLU A 162 19.65 5.82 -26.42
CA GLU A 162 20.94 6.34 -25.92
C GLU A 162 20.90 6.66 -24.43
N TYR A 163 19.77 7.14 -23.93
CA TYR A 163 19.63 7.51 -22.52
C TYR A 163 18.94 6.42 -21.71
N ALA A 164 19.52 6.12 -20.55
CA ALA A 164 18.95 5.15 -19.63
C ALA A 164 17.99 5.79 -18.62
N ILE A 165 16.98 5.03 -18.22
CA ILE A 165 16.03 5.39 -17.18
C ILE A 165 15.92 4.28 -16.14
N ALA A 166 16.22 4.58 -14.87
CA ALA A 166 16.12 3.64 -13.77
C ALA A 166 14.70 3.52 -13.24
N SER A 167 14.31 2.31 -12.85
CA SER A 167 13.07 2.04 -12.11
C SER A 167 13.32 1.25 -10.83
N ALA A 168 12.31 1.13 -9.98
CA ALA A 168 12.36 0.30 -8.76
C ALA A 168 12.28 -1.21 -9.06
N GLY A 169 12.27 -1.61 -10.31
CA GLY A 169 12.19 -2.98 -10.79
C GLY A 169 11.04 -3.19 -11.78
N ASN A 170 11.11 -4.30 -12.51
CA ASN A 170 10.06 -4.69 -13.45
C ASN A 170 8.70 -4.81 -12.75
N GLY A 171 7.64 -4.34 -13.41
CA GLY A 171 6.28 -4.40 -12.88
C GLY A 171 5.94 -3.38 -11.79
N THR A 172 6.90 -2.55 -11.38
CA THR A 172 6.61 -1.45 -10.43
C THR A 172 5.97 -0.27 -11.17
N LEU A 173 5.29 0.60 -10.42
CA LEU A 173 4.72 1.84 -10.98
C LEU A 173 5.79 2.74 -11.61
N ASN A 174 6.99 2.77 -11.05
CA ASN A 174 8.14 3.48 -11.61
C ASN A 174 8.45 3.02 -13.05
N HIS A 175 8.44 1.70 -13.30
CA HIS A 175 8.62 1.12 -14.62
C HIS A 175 7.50 1.55 -15.57
N LEU A 176 6.25 1.34 -15.19
CA LEU A 176 5.10 1.64 -16.05
C LEU A 176 4.97 3.11 -16.40
N ILE A 177 5.23 4.02 -15.47
CA ILE A 177 5.26 5.46 -15.74
C ILE A 177 6.37 5.77 -16.77
N GLY A 178 7.52 5.10 -16.67
CA GLY A 178 8.59 5.20 -17.64
C GLY A 178 8.15 4.77 -19.06
N GLU A 179 7.43 3.64 -19.17
CA GLU A 179 6.89 3.15 -20.44
C GLU A 179 5.79 4.07 -20.99
N MET A 180 4.88 4.55 -20.12
CA MET A 180 3.88 5.54 -20.53
C MET A 180 4.52 6.82 -21.08
N LEU A 181 5.54 7.34 -20.37
CA LEU A 181 6.28 8.53 -20.82
C LEU A 181 6.90 8.31 -22.21
N GLN A 182 7.56 7.17 -22.42
CA GLN A 182 8.19 6.85 -23.71
C GLN A 182 7.15 6.79 -24.84
N LYS A 183 6.03 6.10 -24.60
CA LYS A 183 4.92 5.97 -25.54
C LYS A 183 4.32 7.33 -25.89
N ASP A 184 3.92 8.12 -24.89
CA ASP A 184 3.21 9.37 -25.10
C ASP A 184 4.11 10.46 -25.68
N ALA A 185 5.41 10.43 -25.37
CA ALA A 185 6.42 11.34 -25.92
C ALA A 185 6.97 10.92 -27.28
N GLY A 186 6.74 9.68 -27.73
CA GLY A 186 7.34 9.13 -28.95
C GLY A 186 8.88 9.08 -28.88
N ILE A 187 9.44 8.67 -27.73
CA ILE A 187 10.88 8.52 -27.49
C ILE A 187 11.19 7.09 -27.05
N ARG A 188 12.47 6.71 -27.09
CA ARG A 188 12.95 5.43 -26.57
C ARG A 188 14.08 5.68 -25.58
N LEU A 189 13.93 5.13 -24.36
CA LEU A 189 14.93 5.13 -23.30
C LEU A 189 15.31 3.68 -22.97
N GLN A 190 16.52 3.45 -22.52
CA GLN A 190 16.95 2.14 -22.05
C GLN A 190 16.50 1.94 -20.61
N HIS A 191 15.56 1.03 -20.34
CA HIS A 191 15.09 0.73 -18.99
C HIS A 191 16.12 -0.08 -18.21
N ILE A 192 16.47 0.38 -16.99
CA ILE A 192 17.37 -0.29 -16.03
C ILE A 192 16.57 -0.61 -14.75
N PRO A 193 16.19 -1.87 -14.53
CA PRO A 193 15.47 -2.27 -13.32
C PRO A 193 16.39 -2.47 -12.13
N TYR A 194 16.01 -1.90 -10.98
CA TYR A 194 16.70 -2.04 -9.69
C TYR A 194 15.87 -2.86 -8.69
N LYS A 195 16.48 -3.27 -7.59
CA LYS A 195 15.81 -3.96 -6.48
C LYS A 195 15.21 -2.95 -5.49
N GLY A 196 14.43 -1.99 -5.98
CA GLY A 196 13.74 -0.98 -5.18
C GLY A 196 14.16 0.47 -5.50
N SER A 197 13.29 1.41 -5.09
CA SER A 197 13.45 2.85 -5.35
C SER A 197 14.74 3.44 -4.79
N ALA A 198 15.16 3.01 -3.59
CA ALA A 198 16.36 3.55 -2.94
C ALA A 198 17.64 3.22 -3.74
N ALA A 199 17.78 1.99 -4.24
CA ALA A 199 18.92 1.59 -5.07
C ALA A 199 18.97 2.38 -6.38
N ALA A 200 17.83 2.50 -7.08
CA ALA A 200 17.72 3.31 -8.29
C ALA A 200 18.06 4.79 -8.04
N ALA A 201 17.55 5.38 -6.95
CA ALA A 201 17.85 6.76 -6.60
C ALA A 201 19.32 6.99 -6.31
N THR A 202 19.99 6.07 -5.61
CA THR A 202 21.41 6.15 -5.30
C THR A 202 22.27 6.18 -6.56
N ASP A 203 21.98 5.34 -7.54
CA ASP A 203 22.71 5.29 -8.80
C ASP A 203 22.47 6.53 -9.68
N VAL A 204 21.27 7.11 -9.63
CA VAL A 204 21.02 8.39 -10.32
C VAL A 204 21.77 9.54 -9.62
N VAL A 205 21.80 9.59 -8.29
CA VAL A 205 22.60 10.56 -7.51
C VAL A 205 24.09 10.40 -7.80
N GLY A 206 24.55 9.16 -8.00
CA GLY A 206 25.94 8.84 -8.37
C GLY A 206 26.27 9.06 -9.85
N GLY A 207 25.30 9.46 -10.69
CA GLY A 207 25.47 9.68 -12.12
C GLY A 207 25.67 8.40 -12.94
N GLN A 208 25.44 7.22 -12.38
CA GLN A 208 25.52 5.94 -13.11
C GLN A 208 24.40 5.77 -14.12
N VAL A 209 23.20 6.26 -13.79
CA VAL A 209 22.05 6.33 -14.67
C VAL A 209 21.52 7.76 -14.69
N PRO A 210 21.26 8.37 -15.86
CA PRO A 210 20.94 9.80 -15.93
C PRO A 210 19.53 10.15 -15.43
N LEU A 211 18.57 9.23 -15.55
CA LEU A 211 17.14 9.49 -15.32
C LEU A 211 16.52 8.43 -14.43
N SER A 212 15.47 8.80 -13.70
CA SER A 212 14.61 7.83 -13.03
C SER A 212 13.20 8.38 -12.82
N VAL A 213 12.19 7.50 -12.86
CA VAL A 213 10.90 7.77 -12.27
C VAL A 213 10.96 7.33 -10.81
N GLN A 214 10.60 8.22 -9.89
CA GLN A 214 10.69 7.98 -8.44
C GLN A 214 9.46 8.47 -7.70
N SER A 215 9.11 7.77 -6.62
CA SER A 215 8.18 8.33 -5.64
C SER A 215 8.87 9.43 -4.83
N LEU A 216 8.16 10.50 -4.53
CA LEU A 216 8.71 11.61 -3.73
C LEU A 216 9.33 11.16 -2.39
N PRO A 217 8.70 10.26 -1.61
CA PRO A 217 9.32 9.78 -0.37
C PRO A 217 10.73 9.25 -0.52
N SER A 218 11.03 8.64 -1.67
CA SER A 218 12.36 8.06 -1.92
C SER A 218 13.43 9.08 -2.29
N VAL A 219 13.04 10.26 -2.79
CA VAL A 219 14.00 11.20 -3.40
C VAL A 219 13.90 12.64 -2.90
N ILE A 220 12.90 13.00 -2.11
CA ILE A 220 12.66 14.39 -1.70
C ILE A 220 13.88 15.02 -1.00
N ALA A 221 14.63 14.24 -0.20
CA ALA A 221 15.84 14.70 0.45
C ALA A 221 16.95 15.04 -0.57
N PHE A 222 17.10 14.23 -1.62
CA PHE A 222 18.06 14.47 -2.69
C PHE A 222 17.69 15.67 -3.55
N ILE A 223 16.39 15.87 -3.79
CA ILE A 223 15.88 17.04 -4.53
C ILE A 223 16.16 18.33 -3.72
N LYS A 224 15.79 18.36 -2.43
CA LYS A 224 16.02 19.52 -1.54
C LYS A 224 17.50 19.88 -1.40
N THR A 225 18.41 18.92 -1.50
CA THR A 225 19.86 19.13 -1.43
C THR A 225 20.52 19.35 -2.80
N GLY A 226 19.74 19.45 -3.88
CA GLY A 226 20.25 19.66 -5.24
C GLY A 226 21.02 18.48 -5.84
N LYS A 227 20.99 17.30 -5.20
CA LYS A 227 21.62 16.07 -5.72
C LYS A 227 20.82 15.41 -6.84
N LEU A 228 19.55 15.75 -6.96
CA LEU A 228 18.67 15.40 -8.08
C LEU A 228 17.93 16.66 -8.53
N LYS A 229 17.69 16.80 -9.83
CA LYS A 229 16.78 17.79 -10.38
C LYS A 229 15.49 17.14 -10.86
N VAL A 230 14.37 17.85 -10.72
CA VAL A 230 13.05 17.41 -11.19
C VAL A 230 12.84 17.89 -12.61
N LEU A 231 12.53 16.97 -13.53
CA LEU A 231 12.15 17.29 -14.90
C LEU A 231 10.62 17.48 -15.03
N GLY A 232 9.84 16.79 -14.18
CA GLY A 232 8.39 16.94 -14.15
C GLY A 232 7.77 16.08 -13.05
N VAL A 233 6.61 16.54 -12.57
CA VAL A 233 5.75 15.81 -11.63
C VAL A 233 4.81 14.92 -12.42
N VAL A 234 4.68 13.66 -12.02
CA VAL A 234 3.83 12.66 -12.68
C VAL A 234 2.34 12.89 -12.37
N ASN A 235 2.03 13.40 -11.18
CA ASN A 235 0.65 13.63 -10.75
C ASN A 235 -0.07 14.63 -11.69
N GLU A 236 -1.38 14.50 -11.79
CA GLU A 236 -2.21 15.41 -12.62
C GLU A 236 -2.09 16.88 -12.20
N LYS A 237 -1.83 17.10 -10.92
CA LYS A 237 -1.61 18.43 -10.34
C LYS A 237 -0.22 18.53 -9.74
N ARG A 238 0.31 19.74 -9.65
CA ARG A 238 1.56 20.01 -8.94
C ARG A 238 1.42 19.57 -7.48
N VAL A 239 2.51 19.05 -6.90
CA VAL A 239 2.52 18.59 -5.51
C VAL A 239 2.98 19.71 -4.58
N ALA A 240 2.36 19.84 -3.41
CA ALA A 240 2.59 20.95 -2.49
C ALA A 240 4.06 21.11 -2.05
N VAL A 241 4.81 20.01 -1.95
CA VAL A 241 6.23 20.03 -1.55
C VAL A 241 7.18 20.50 -2.65
N LEU A 242 6.70 20.59 -3.91
CA LEU A 242 7.44 21.07 -5.10
C LEU A 242 6.54 21.97 -5.96
N PRO A 243 6.12 23.14 -5.45
CA PRO A 243 5.12 23.98 -6.09
C PRO A 243 5.58 24.55 -7.46
N ASP A 244 6.89 24.71 -7.64
CA ASP A 244 7.47 25.26 -8.86
C ASP A 244 7.72 24.17 -9.95
N ALA A 245 7.69 22.89 -9.58
CA ALA A 245 7.92 21.81 -10.54
C ALA A 245 6.69 21.61 -11.44
N PRO A 246 6.83 21.71 -12.78
CA PRO A 246 5.72 21.50 -13.70
C PRO A 246 5.27 20.04 -13.69
N THR A 247 3.99 19.80 -14.01
CA THR A 247 3.53 18.44 -14.25
C THR A 247 3.97 17.97 -15.64
N ILE A 248 4.14 16.67 -15.81
CA ILE A 248 4.40 16.09 -17.16
C ILE A 248 3.21 16.39 -18.06
N GLY A 249 1.99 16.42 -17.52
CA GLY A 249 0.75 16.77 -18.23
C GLY A 249 0.72 18.19 -18.80
N GLU A 250 1.53 19.12 -18.30
CA GLU A 250 1.69 20.45 -18.87
C GLU A 250 2.37 20.37 -20.28
N THR A 251 3.21 19.36 -20.50
CA THR A 251 3.89 19.08 -21.79
C THR A 251 3.15 18.00 -22.59
N LEU A 252 2.78 16.90 -21.97
CA LEU A 252 2.08 15.75 -22.57
C LEU A 252 0.64 15.74 -22.08
N LYS A 253 -0.29 16.29 -22.86
CA LYS A 253 -1.70 16.41 -22.48
C LYS A 253 -2.32 15.06 -22.14
N GLY A 254 -2.98 14.99 -20.98
CA GLY A 254 -3.61 13.76 -20.48
C GLY A 254 -2.66 12.83 -19.71
N PHE A 255 -1.37 13.15 -19.63
CA PHE A 255 -0.44 12.41 -18.78
C PHE A 255 -0.68 12.77 -17.30
N GLY A 256 -0.88 11.76 -16.48
CA GLY A 256 -1.03 11.94 -15.04
C GLY A 256 -1.39 10.63 -14.35
N GLN A 257 -0.87 10.44 -13.16
CA GLN A 257 -1.20 9.32 -12.27
C GLN A 257 -1.29 9.82 -10.83
N ALA A 258 -2.24 9.29 -10.08
CA ALA A 258 -2.41 9.54 -8.66
C ALA A 258 -2.24 8.22 -7.89
N PRO A 259 -0.99 7.77 -7.65
CA PRO A 259 -0.74 6.52 -6.94
C PRO A 259 -1.31 6.55 -5.53
N TRP A 260 -1.95 5.47 -5.14
CA TRP A 260 -2.49 5.32 -3.79
C TRP A 260 -1.80 4.19 -3.02
N TYR A 261 -1.86 4.31 -1.70
CA TYR A 261 -1.39 3.33 -0.73
C TYR A 261 -2.53 2.98 0.20
N ALA A 262 -2.70 1.69 0.47
CA ALA A 262 -3.82 1.22 1.24
C ALA A 262 -3.46 0.00 2.10
N MET A 263 -4.32 -0.27 3.08
CA MET A 263 -4.25 -1.46 3.93
C MET A 263 -5.30 -2.47 3.49
N PHE A 264 -4.88 -3.74 3.45
CA PHE A 264 -5.73 -4.89 3.18
C PHE A 264 -5.51 -5.97 4.25
N ALA A 265 -6.53 -6.76 4.50
CA ALA A 265 -6.46 -7.98 5.29
C ALA A 265 -6.68 -9.20 4.38
N PRO A 266 -6.24 -10.41 4.74
CA PRO A 266 -6.61 -11.63 4.05
C PRO A 266 -8.14 -11.81 3.99
N ALA A 267 -8.63 -12.39 2.89
CA ALA A 267 -10.06 -12.68 2.73
C ALA A 267 -10.59 -13.54 3.89
N GLY A 268 -11.82 -13.24 4.34
CA GLY A 268 -12.43 -13.92 5.48
C GLY A 268 -11.99 -13.38 6.85
N THR A 269 -11.22 -12.29 6.91
CA THR A 269 -10.96 -11.59 8.18
C THR A 269 -12.28 -11.10 8.76
N PRO A 270 -12.58 -11.35 10.07
CA PRO A 270 -13.85 -10.99 10.67
C PRO A 270 -14.23 -9.52 10.43
N PRO A 271 -15.46 -9.22 10.01
CA PRO A 271 -15.89 -7.85 9.70
C PRO A 271 -15.68 -6.86 10.86
N ALA A 272 -15.80 -7.32 12.10
CA ALA A 272 -15.55 -6.49 13.29
C ALA A 272 -14.08 -6.05 13.40
N ILE A 273 -13.13 -6.91 13.00
CA ILE A 273 -11.70 -6.59 12.96
C ILE A 273 -11.42 -5.60 11.82
N VAL A 274 -11.97 -5.84 10.63
CA VAL A 274 -11.83 -4.92 9.49
C VAL A 274 -12.36 -3.53 9.84
N ALA A 275 -13.55 -3.46 10.45
CA ALA A 275 -14.16 -2.19 10.87
C ALA A 275 -13.35 -1.48 11.96
N LEU A 276 -12.78 -2.22 12.92
CA LEU A 276 -11.89 -1.65 13.93
C LEU A 276 -10.65 -1.06 13.25
N LEU A 277 -9.95 -1.84 12.42
CA LEU A 277 -8.73 -1.40 11.75
C LEU A 277 -9.00 -0.20 10.84
N GLN A 278 -10.09 -0.21 10.08
CA GLN A 278 -10.49 0.92 9.23
C GLN A 278 -10.68 2.20 10.07
N ARG A 279 -11.42 2.11 11.17
CA ARG A 279 -11.61 3.25 12.08
C ARG A 279 -10.29 3.78 12.64
N GLU A 280 -9.41 2.88 13.10
CA GLU A 280 -8.13 3.28 13.68
C GLU A 280 -7.16 3.86 12.64
N VAL A 281 -7.18 3.37 11.38
CA VAL A 281 -6.44 3.99 10.27
C VAL A 281 -6.96 5.40 9.98
N VAL A 282 -8.26 5.58 9.83
CA VAL A 282 -8.85 6.91 9.58
C VAL A 282 -8.50 7.87 10.73
N ARG A 283 -8.63 7.42 11.99
CA ARG A 283 -8.26 8.21 13.17
C ARG A 283 -6.77 8.57 13.18
N ALA A 284 -5.90 7.66 12.75
CA ALA A 284 -4.47 7.94 12.63
C ALA A 284 -4.21 9.05 11.59
N LEU A 285 -4.92 9.01 10.46
CA LEU A 285 -4.81 10.01 9.39
C LEU A 285 -5.43 11.38 9.74
N ASP A 286 -6.23 11.47 10.81
CA ASP A 286 -6.71 12.75 11.38
C ASP A 286 -5.68 13.40 12.31
N HIS A 287 -4.68 12.67 12.76
CA HIS A 287 -3.73 13.15 13.73
C HIS A 287 -2.66 14.04 13.07
N LYS A 288 -2.48 15.25 13.62
CA LYS A 288 -1.58 16.26 13.03
C LYS A 288 -0.15 15.75 12.80
N ASP A 289 0.42 14.99 13.72
CA ASP A 289 1.78 14.46 13.57
C ASP A 289 1.91 13.46 12.42
N VAL A 290 0.85 12.68 12.15
CA VAL A 290 0.81 11.75 11.00
C VAL A 290 0.74 12.56 9.70
N VAL A 291 -0.15 13.55 9.63
CA VAL A 291 -0.28 14.45 8.47
C VAL A 291 1.05 15.14 8.18
N ASP A 292 1.67 15.74 9.21
CA ASP A 292 2.96 16.43 9.07
C ASP A 292 4.08 15.49 8.60
N LYS A 293 4.17 14.28 9.17
CA LYS A 293 5.17 13.28 8.77
C LYS A 293 4.97 12.80 7.34
N LEU A 294 3.73 12.59 6.90
CA LEU A 294 3.42 12.24 5.51
C LEU A 294 3.79 13.39 4.57
N ALA A 295 3.44 14.63 4.92
CA ALA A 295 3.76 15.80 4.11
C ALA A 295 5.28 16.02 3.94
N VAL A 296 6.08 15.79 5.00
CA VAL A 296 7.55 15.89 4.93
C VAL A 296 8.15 14.98 3.86
N VAL A 297 7.55 13.81 3.64
CA VAL A 297 7.99 12.85 2.63
C VAL A 297 7.22 12.96 1.31
N GLY A 298 6.41 13.99 1.12
CA GLY A 298 5.70 14.23 -0.14
C GLY A 298 4.49 13.31 -0.36
N CYS A 299 3.88 12.87 0.75
CA CYS A 299 2.62 12.14 0.76
C CYS A 299 1.49 13.00 1.32
N GLU A 300 0.27 12.74 0.86
CA GLU A 300 -0.95 13.34 1.37
C GLU A 300 -1.86 12.26 1.94
N PRO A 301 -2.52 12.48 3.09
CA PRO A 301 -3.51 11.54 3.61
C PRO A 301 -4.62 11.29 2.59
N PHE A 302 -4.94 10.02 2.38
CA PHE A 302 -6.06 9.59 1.56
C PHE A 302 -7.04 8.83 2.43
N LYS A 303 -8.09 9.50 2.90
CA LYS A 303 -9.11 8.94 3.77
C LYS A 303 -10.25 8.34 2.97
N GLY A 304 -10.77 7.21 3.43
CA GLY A 304 -11.91 6.59 2.80
C GLY A 304 -12.40 5.35 3.57
N THR A 305 -13.51 4.79 3.12
CA THR A 305 -14.07 3.56 3.66
C THR A 305 -13.51 2.34 2.95
N SER A 306 -13.68 1.17 3.58
CA SER A 306 -13.37 -0.13 2.96
C SER A 306 -14.11 -0.33 1.62
N ALA A 307 -15.38 0.09 1.55
CA ALA A 307 -16.17 0.00 0.32
C ALA A 307 -15.62 0.90 -0.80
N GLN A 308 -15.20 2.12 -0.46
CA GLN A 308 -14.55 3.02 -1.43
C GLN A 308 -13.23 2.46 -1.94
N LEU A 309 -12.42 1.86 -1.05
CA LEU A 309 -11.19 1.20 -1.46
C LEU A 309 -11.47 -0.01 -2.37
N GLY A 310 -12.48 -0.83 -2.06
CA GLY A 310 -12.88 -1.94 -2.91
C GLY A 310 -13.30 -1.50 -4.32
N ALA A 311 -14.09 -0.43 -4.41
CA ALA A 311 -14.50 0.16 -5.69
C ALA A 311 -13.29 0.73 -6.48
N LEU A 312 -12.35 1.36 -5.79
CA LEU A 312 -11.11 1.88 -6.39
C LEU A 312 -10.25 0.75 -6.97
N VAL A 313 -10.08 -0.35 -6.23
CA VAL A 313 -9.36 -1.55 -6.71
C VAL A 313 -9.97 -2.08 -8.01
N GLN A 314 -11.29 -2.22 -8.07
CA GLN A 314 -11.98 -2.71 -9.27
C GLN A 314 -11.81 -1.77 -10.46
N ALA A 315 -11.95 -0.46 -10.26
CA ALA A 315 -11.75 0.54 -11.30
C ALA A 315 -10.31 0.53 -11.85
N ASP A 316 -9.33 0.44 -10.96
CA ASP A 316 -7.92 0.47 -11.33
C ASP A 316 -7.46 -0.84 -11.99
N LEU A 317 -8.04 -1.99 -11.67
CA LEU A 317 -7.78 -3.23 -12.41
C LEU A 317 -8.11 -3.08 -13.90
N VAL A 318 -9.25 -2.48 -14.22
CA VAL A 318 -9.66 -2.21 -15.61
C VAL A 318 -8.71 -1.21 -16.28
N LYS A 319 -8.39 -0.12 -15.56
CA LYS A 319 -7.47 0.92 -16.03
C LYS A 319 -6.10 0.35 -16.36
N TRP A 320 -5.49 -0.37 -15.42
CA TRP A 320 -4.12 -0.88 -15.58
C TRP A 320 -4.01 -2.01 -16.59
N ALA A 321 -5.02 -2.89 -16.71
CA ALA A 321 -5.08 -3.87 -17.79
C ALA A 321 -5.02 -3.20 -19.17
N ARG A 322 -5.73 -2.07 -19.35
CA ARG A 322 -5.66 -1.26 -20.56
C ARG A 322 -4.28 -0.65 -20.76
N VAL A 323 -3.71 0.01 -19.75
CA VAL A 323 -2.38 0.65 -19.83
C VAL A 323 -1.29 -0.36 -20.21
N VAL A 324 -1.25 -1.52 -19.53
CA VAL A 324 -0.27 -2.58 -19.85
C VAL A 324 -0.41 -3.04 -21.30
N LYS A 325 -1.65 -3.27 -21.76
CA LYS A 325 -1.89 -3.65 -23.18
C LYS A 325 -1.43 -2.58 -24.16
N GLU A 326 -1.68 -1.31 -23.86
CA GLU A 326 -1.37 -0.19 -24.75
C GLU A 326 0.13 0.15 -24.79
N THR A 327 0.83 0.01 -23.68
CA THR A 327 2.29 0.26 -23.60
C THR A 327 3.12 -0.93 -24.06
N GLY A 328 2.54 -2.14 -24.07
CA GLY A 328 3.29 -3.37 -24.31
C GLY A 328 4.30 -3.69 -23.21
N ALA A 329 4.14 -3.10 -22.02
CA ALA A 329 5.03 -3.35 -20.89
C ALA A 329 5.01 -4.83 -20.48
N THR A 330 6.19 -5.41 -20.28
CA THR A 330 6.37 -6.80 -19.82
C THR A 330 7.25 -6.85 -18.59
N VAL A 331 7.24 -7.99 -17.90
CA VAL A 331 8.11 -8.25 -16.74
C VAL A 331 9.17 -9.31 -17.04
N ASP A 332 9.13 -9.86 -18.25
CA ASP A 332 10.05 -10.89 -18.78
C ASP A 332 11.30 -10.28 -19.36
#